data_6f909974391405a4880571023bad1d58
#
_entry.id   6f909974391405a4880571023bad1d58
#
_cell.length_a   1.000
_cell.length_b   1.000
_cell.length_c   1.000
_cell.angle_alpha   90.00
_cell.angle_beta   90.00
_cell.angle_gamma   90.00
#
_symmetry.space_group_name_H-M   'P 1'
#
loop_
_entity.id
_entity.type
_entity.pdbx_description
1 polymer ?
#
loop_
_entity_poly.entity_id
_entity_poly.type
_entity_poly.pdbx_seq_one_letter_code
_entity_poly.pdbx_strand_id
1 'polypeptide(L)'
;MKFGATLLASMVTAAALTGAHAEPTLLWETEGLATPESALPVPAEGFAYVSNVAGAPLEKDGNGFISKVSLADGKITEREWAKGLDAPKGMALTGGKLYVSDIDKLVEIDPKSGKIIASHEAPGSVFLNDVAADGNGHVYVSDSSTSTIWRLADGKLEKWAEGEDLKFPNGLYVEGDKLIIAAWGAPGTSGQSPQAANLLQVSLADKKVSNLGDGTPVGNLDGIEPDGDDYLVSDWVAGKVFRIGKSGKAELLLDLGQGTADIGY
;
A
#
# COMPACT_ATOMS: atom_id res chain seq x y z
N MET A 1 -3.43 6.78 -77.16
CA MET A 1 -2.48 6.57 -76.02
C MET A 1 -3.19 6.94 -74.72
N LYS A 2 -3.52 5.97 -73.90
CA LYS A 2 -4.13 6.20 -72.55
C LYS A 2 -3.06 5.94 -71.54
N PHE A 3 -2.69 6.98 -70.80
CA PHE A 3 -1.81 6.85 -69.63
C PHE A 3 -2.65 6.49 -68.39
N GLY A 4 -2.44 5.28 -67.88
CA GLY A 4 -2.98 4.87 -66.60
C GLY A 4 -2.07 5.34 -65.45
N ALA A 5 -2.63 6.12 -64.53
CA ALA A 5 -1.93 6.49 -63.28
C ALA A 5 -2.26 5.41 -62.23
N THR A 6 -1.21 4.72 -61.76
CA THR A 6 -1.29 3.75 -60.68
C THR A 6 -1.03 4.55 -59.36
N LEU A 7 -2.08 4.59 -58.53
CA LEU A 7 -2.00 5.17 -57.16
C LEU A 7 -1.40 4.12 -56.22
N LEU A 8 -0.18 4.32 -55.73
CA LEU A 8 0.38 3.52 -54.65
C LEU A 8 -0.16 4.09 -53.32
N ALA A 9 -1.02 3.33 -52.66
CA ALA A 9 -1.42 3.60 -51.30
C ALA A 9 -0.36 3.02 -50.35
N SER A 10 0.42 3.90 -49.72
CA SER A 10 1.34 3.53 -48.64
C SER A 10 0.53 3.35 -47.35
N MET A 11 0.32 2.13 -46.89
CA MET A 11 -0.15 1.83 -45.54
C MET A 11 0.99 2.12 -44.56
N VAL A 12 0.87 3.18 -43.80
CA VAL A 12 1.66 3.39 -42.60
C VAL A 12 1.01 2.60 -41.48
N THR A 13 1.53 1.42 -41.18
CA THR A 13 1.22 0.71 -39.95
C THR A 13 1.90 1.46 -38.80
N ALA A 14 1.11 2.20 -38.02
CA ALA A 14 1.54 2.66 -36.72
C ALA A 14 1.70 1.43 -35.82
N ALA A 15 2.94 0.97 -35.62
CA ALA A 15 3.26 0.06 -34.54
C ALA A 15 3.03 0.83 -33.24
N ALA A 16 2.02 0.44 -32.48
CA ALA A 16 1.89 0.84 -31.09
C ALA A 16 3.14 0.30 -30.37
N LEU A 17 4.04 1.20 -30.00
CA LEU A 17 5.11 0.91 -29.04
C LEU A 17 4.42 0.67 -27.69
N THR A 18 4.07 -0.58 -27.42
CA THR A 18 3.86 -1.04 -26.06
C THR A 18 5.22 -0.88 -25.39
N GLY A 19 5.35 0.10 -24.49
CA GLY A 19 6.56 0.26 -23.71
C GLY A 19 6.81 -1.06 -22.97
N ALA A 20 7.86 -1.78 -23.38
CA ALA A 20 8.31 -2.91 -22.58
C ALA A 20 8.88 -2.34 -21.30
N HIS A 21 8.19 -2.55 -20.19
CA HIS A 21 8.74 -2.24 -18.88
C HIS A 21 9.95 -3.16 -18.65
N ALA A 22 11.01 -2.61 -18.07
CA ALA A 22 12.19 -3.40 -17.73
C ALA A 22 11.80 -4.45 -16.68
N GLU A 23 12.34 -5.66 -16.82
CA GLU A 23 12.21 -6.70 -15.79
C GLU A 23 12.81 -6.20 -14.47
N PRO A 24 12.14 -6.44 -13.34
CA PRO A 24 12.68 -6.08 -12.03
C PRO A 24 14.00 -6.79 -11.75
N THR A 25 14.95 -6.09 -11.16
CA THR A 25 16.24 -6.65 -10.75
C THR A 25 16.45 -6.45 -9.26
N LEU A 26 16.91 -7.50 -8.56
CA LEU A 26 17.29 -7.39 -7.15
C LEU A 26 18.54 -6.51 -7.04
N LEU A 27 18.46 -5.43 -6.27
CA LEU A 27 19.56 -4.53 -5.99
C LEU A 27 20.28 -4.90 -4.70
N TRP A 28 19.53 -5.20 -3.65
CA TRP A 28 20.02 -5.61 -2.33
C TRP A 28 18.90 -6.25 -1.51
N GLU A 29 19.29 -6.95 -0.47
CA GLU A 29 18.41 -7.51 0.57
C GLU A 29 18.86 -7.00 1.94
N THR A 30 17.93 -6.87 2.88
CA THR A 30 18.20 -6.41 4.24
C THR A 30 17.94 -7.54 5.22
N GLU A 31 18.99 -7.95 5.92
CA GLU A 31 18.88 -8.91 7.03
C GLU A 31 18.78 -8.18 8.38
N GLY A 32 18.22 -8.87 9.39
CA GLY A 32 18.21 -8.38 10.77
C GLY A 32 17.02 -7.50 11.12
N LEU A 33 16.03 -7.33 10.25
CA LEU A 33 14.71 -6.80 10.58
C LEU A 33 13.91 -7.82 11.41
N ALA A 34 12.87 -7.37 12.11
CA ALA A 34 12.07 -8.19 13.01
C ALA A 34 10.61 -8.25 12.55
N THR A 35 10.29 -9.20 11.67
CA THR A 35 8.96 -9.29 11.05
C THR A 35 8.58 -7.95 10.41
N PRO A 36 9.35 -7.49 9.40
CA PRO A 36 9.06 -6.23 8.72
C PRO A 36 7.70 -6.34 7.99
N GLU A 37 6.97 -5.24 7.98
CA GLU A 37 5.64 -5.25 7.39
C GLU A 37 5.49 -4.19 6.30
N SER A 38 5.93 -2.93 6.53
CA SER A 38 5.85 -1.86 5.55
C SER A 38 7.19 -1.16 5.37
N ALA A 39 7.46 -0.67 4.16
CA ALA A 39 8.61 0.14 3.83
C ALA A 39 8.17 1.46 3.19
N LEU A 40 8.58 2.59 3.76
CA LEU A 40 8.30 3.92 3.25
C LEU A 40 9.60 4.61 2.80
N PRO A 41 9.92 4.62 1.49
CA PRO A 41 11.09 5.29 0.98
C PRO A 41 11.04 6.81 1.19
N VAL A 42 12.19 7.40 1.54
CA VAL A 42 12.42 8.85 1.60
C VAL A 42 13.63 9.18 0.71
N PRO A 43 13.47 9.17 -0.63
CA PRO A 43 14.59 9.28 -1.57
C PRO A 43 15.43 10.54 -1.39
N ALA A 44 14.81 11.66 -1.01
CA ALA A 44 15.50 12.92 -0.75
C ALA A 44 16.50 12.84 0.43
N GLU A 45 16.29 11.90 1.36
CA GLU A 45 17.16 11.66 2.52
C GLU A 45 18.00 10.38 2.37
N GLY A 46 17.77 9.57 1.33
CA GLY A 46 18.55 8.38 0.98
C GLY A 46 18.28 7.16 1.85
N PHE A 47 17.16 7.11 2.56
CA PHE A 47 16.76 5.96 3.36
C PHE A 47 15.27 5.62 3.19
N ALA A 48 14.87 4.44 3.67
CA ALA A 48 13.48 4.07 3.89
C ALA A 48 13.22 3.87 5.40
N TYR A 49 12.04 4.28 5.87
CA TYR A 49 11.50 3.76 7.11
C TYR A 49 11.00 2.35 6.88
N VAL A 50 11.22 1.45 7.85
CA VAL A 50 10.68 0.09 7.82
C VAL A 50 10.02 -0.19 9.16
N SER A 51 8.74 -0.52 9.15
CA SER A 51 8.02 -0.95 10.34
C SER A 51 8.38 -2.40 10.68
N ASN A 52 8.57 -2.67 11.97
CA ASN A 52 8.89 -4.00 12.47
C ASN A 52 7.85 -4.37 13.54
N VAL A 53 7.02 -5.36 13.25
CA VAL A 53 6.03 -5.91 14.18
C VAL A 53 6.71 -6.53 15.40
N ALA A 54 7.86 -7.17 15.20
CA ALA A 54 8.73 -7.73 16.25
C ALA A 54 8.06 -8.75 17.20
N GLY A 55 6.91 -9.28 16.80
CA GLY A 55 6.13 -10.23 17.61
C GLY A 55 4.91 -10.73 16.84
N ALA A 56 3.82 -10.97 17.54
CA ALA A 56 2.55 -11.30 16.93
C ALA A 56 1.80 -10.03 16.49
N PRO A 57 1.07 -10.05 15.36
CA PRO A 57 0.52 -8.83 14.74
C PRO A 57 -0.60 -8.14 15.53
N LEU A 58 -1.08 -8.73 16.62
CA LEU A 58 -2.11 -8.19 17.51
C LEU A 58 -1.66 -8.12 18.98
N GLU A 59 -0.41 -8.42 19.27
CA GLU A 59 0.13 -8.40 20.62
C GLU A 59 0.55 -6.99 21.03
N LYS A 60 0.01 -6.52 22.15
CA LYS A 60 0.32 -5.20 22.73
C LYS A 60 1.43 -5.35 23.76
N ASP A 61 2.66 -5.56 23.30
CA ASP A 61 3.82 -5.87 24.12
C ASP A 61 4.90 -4.79 24.14
N GLY A 62 4.71 -3.74 23.34
CA GLY A 62 5.64 -2.62 23.22
C GLY A 62 6.96 -2.96 22.51
N ASN A 63 7.05 -4.10 21.83
CA ASN A 63 8.26 -4.58 21.17
C ASN A 63 8.44 -4.02 19.76
N GLY A 64 7.37 -3.47 19.16
CA GLY A 64 7.37 -2.90 17.82
C GLY A 64 8.25 -1.66 17.70
N PHE A 65 8.86 -1.49 16.56
CA PHE A 65 9.74 -0.35 16.27
C PHE A 65 9.80 -0.01 14.78
N ILE A 66 10.32 1.19 14.48
CA ILE A 66 10.65 1.61 13.12
C ILE A 66 12.17 1.63 12.96
N SER A 67 12.65 1.03 11.87
CA SER A 67 14.05 1.08 11.44
C SER A 67 14.25 2.11 10.35
N LYS A 68 15.50 2.57 10.15
CA LYS A 68 15.94 3.23 8.93
C LYS A 68 16.89 2.32 8.15
N VAL A 69 16.63 2.17 6.86
CA VAL A 69 17.41 1.34 5.94
C VAL A 69 17.90 2.21 4.79
N SER A 70 19.20 2.14 4.49
CA SER A 70 19.82 2.88 3.39
C SER A 70 19.28 2.40 2.03
N LEU A 71 18.82 3.34 1.20
CA LEU A 71 18.38 3.02 -0.17
C LEU A 71 19.55 2.69 -1.12
N ALA A 72 20.78 3.03 -0.74
CA ALA A 72 21.94 2.79 -1.58
C ALA A 72 22.42 1.32 -1.54
N ASP A 73 22.32 0.66 -0.37
CA ASP A 73 22.93 -0.65 -0.15
C ASP A 73 22.15 -1.58 0.80
N GLY A 74 20.92 -1.21 1.18
CA GLY A 74 20.06 -2.01 2.05
C GLY A 74 20.53 -2.14 3.50
N LYS A 75 21.55 -1.41 3.93
CA LYS A 75 22.02 -1.52 5.31
C LYS A 75 21.10 -0.84 6.29
N ILE A 76 20.83 -1.49 7.43
CA ILE A 76 20.15 -0.86 8.57
C ILE A 76 21.08 0.20 9.14
N THR A 77 20.71 1.48 9.00
CA THR A 77 21.47 2.60 9.56
C THR A 77 21.09 2.90 11.00
N GLU A 78 19.80 2.74 11.33
CA GLU A 78 19.26 2.86 12.69
C GLU A 78 18.22 1.76 12.89
N ARG A 79 18.54 0.72 13.69
CA ARG A 79 17.66 -0.44 13.85
C ARG A 79 16.35 -0.11 14.54
N GLU A 80 16.42 0.57 15.67
CA GLU A 80 15.27 0.93 16.52
C GLU A 80 15.21 2.45 16.63
N TRP A 81 15.05 3.09 15.46
CA TRP A 81 14.99 4.56 15.38
C TRP A 81 13.80 5.16 16.12
N ALA A 82 12.61 4.55 16.02
CA ALA A 82 11.45 4.86 16.85
C ALA A 82 10.98 3.60 17.57
N LYS A 83 10.65 3.72 18.85
CA LYS A 83 10.30 2.61 19.77
C LYS A 83 9.02 2.87 20.52
N GLY A 84 8.51 1.85 21.20
CA GLY A 84 7.32 1.94 22.06
C GLY A 84 6.03 1.81 21.27
N LEU A 85 6.11 1.16 20.13
CA LEU A 85 4.99 0.68 19.34
C LEU A 85 4.69 -0.77 19.72
N ASP A 86 3.47 -1.22 19.45
CA ASP A 86 3.08 -2.59 19.71
C ASP A 86 3.37 -3.48 18.49
N ALA A 87 2.63 -3.29 17.39
CA ALA A 87 2.81 -4.01 16.13
C ALA A 87 2.61 -3.06 14.94
N PRO A 88 3.56 -2.14 14.72
CA PRO A 88 3.44 -1.11 13.68
C PRO A 88 3.40 -1.73 12.29
N LYS A 89 2.57 -1.15 11.42
CA LYS A 89 2.37 -1.61 10.04
C LYS A 89 2.56 -0.44 9.06
N GLY A 90 1.52 -0.08 8.31
CA GLY A 90 1.58 0.93 7.29
C GLY A 90 1.98 2.31 7.79
N MET A 91 2.61 3.08 6.91
CA MET A 91 3.19 4.39 7.25
C MET A 91 2.92 5.43 6.17
N ALA A 92 2.71 6.68 6.58
CA ALA A 92 2.69 7.83 5.67
C ALA A 92 3.44 9.03 6.24
N LEU A 93 4.16 9.75 5.38
CA LEU A 93 4.86 10.98 5.75
C LEU A 93 4.12 12.19 5.15
N THR A 94 3.51 13.01 6.01
CA THR A 94 2.80 14.22 5.58
C THR A 94 2.83 15.30 6.66
N GLY A 95 2.75 16.57 6.26
CA GLY A 95 2.74 17.71 7.20
C GLY A 95 3.96 17.76 8.12
N GLY A 96 5.10 17.17 7.72
CA GLY A 96 6.31 17.09 8.54
C GLY A 96 6.22 16.10 9.70
N LYS A 97 5.31 15.13 9.64
CA LYS A 97 5.11 14.06 10.62
C LYS A 97 5.07 12.69 9.93
N LEU A 98 5.57 11.68 10.60
CA LEU A 98 5.40 10.28 10.22
C LEU A 98 4.19 9.72 10.98
N TYR A 99 3.22 9.21 10.25
CA TYR A 99 2.04 8.52 10.77
C TYR A 99 2.24 7.02 10.63
N VAL A 100 1.91 6.28 11.66
CA VAL A 100 2.10 4.82 11.73
C VAL A 100 0.85 4.18 12.31
N SER A 101 0.27 3.20 11.64
CA SER A 101 -0.79 2.36 12.21
C SER A 101 -0.20 1.38 13.22
N ASP A 102 -0.86 1.20 14.36
CA ASP A 102 -0.39 0.34 15.44
C ASP A 102 -1.56 -0.33 16.16
N ILE A 103 -1.99 -1.46 15.63
CA ILE A 103 -3.12 -2.31 16.06
C ILE A 103 -4.47 -1.57 16.08
N ASP A 104 -4.71 -0.69 17.05
CA ASP A 104 -5.98 0.02 17.28
C ASP A 104 -5.80 1.53 17.48
N LYS A 105 -4.62 2.05 17.13
CA LYS A 105 -4.28 3.47 17.20
C LYS A 105 -3.45 3.91 16.00
N LEU A 106 -3.58 5.16 15.63
CA LEU A 106 -2.70 5.84 14.69
C LEU A 106 -1.70 6.69 15.49
N VAL A 107 -0.42 6.47 15.31
CA VAL A 107 0.66 7.11 16.05
C VAL A 107 1.32 8.18 15.18
N GLU A 108 1.54 9.37 15.73
CA GLU A 108 2.34 10.44 15.12
C GLU A 108 3.76 10.42 15.68
N ILE A 109 4.75 10.41 14.81
CA ILE A 109 6.17 10.41 15.16
C ILE A 109 6.84 11.65 14.56
N ASP A 110 7.69 12.32 15.32
CA ASP A 110 8.57 13.37 14.81
C ASP A 110 9.68 12.75 13.95
N PRO A 111 9.73 13.01 12.64
CA PRO A 111 10.68 12.37 11.71
C PRO A 111 12.15 12.76 11.97
N LYS A 112 12.40 13.81 12.74
CA LYS A 112 13.76 14.24 13.11
C LYS A 112 14.32 13.47 14.29
N SER A 113 13.47 13.11 15.24
CA SER A 113 13.91 12.53 16.52
C SER A 113 13.47 11.10 16.79
N GLY A 114 12.53 10.54 15.99
CA GLY A 114 11.91 9.25 16.24
C GLY A 114 10.98 9.21 17.46
N LYS A 115 10.66 10.37 18.04
CA LYS A 115 9.80 10.44 19.23
C LYS A 115 8.33 10.42 18.84
N ILE A 116 7.55 9.60 19.53
CA ILE A 116 6.09 9.65 19.48
C ILE A 116 5.65 11.00 20.05
N ILE A 117 4.86 11.76 19.28
CA ILE A 117 4.36 13.09 19.63
C ILE A 117 2.84 13.12 19.86
N ALA A 118 2.11 12.16 19.30
CA ALA A 118 0.70 11.96 19.56
C ALA A 118 0.28 10.51 19.26
N SER A 119 -0.86 10.11 19.83
CA SER A 119 -1.51 8.84 19.55
C SER A 119 -3.03 9.06 19.48
N HIS A 120 -3.66 8.53 18.46
CA HIS A 120 -5.08 8.67 18.20
C HIS A 120 -5.73 7.29 18.24
N GLU A 121 -6.51 7.04 19.26
CA GLU A 121 -7.25 5.78 19.41
C GLU A 121 -8.34 5.66 18.34
N ALA A 122 -8.53 4.44 17.80
CA ALA A 122 -9.58 4.07 16.87
C ALA A 122 -10.59 3.12 17.58
N PRO A 123 -11.58 3.64 18.31
CA PRO A 123 -12.43 2.82 19.18
C PRO A 123 -13.24 1.77 18.41
N GLY A 124 -13.00 0.49 18.71
CA GLY A 124 -13.64 -0.64 18.06
C GLY A 124 -12.92 -1.14 16.80
N SER A 125 -11.75 -0.57 16.46
CA SER A 125 -10.85 -1.18 15.48
C SER A 125 -10.22 -2.46 16.04
N VAL A 126 -9.77 -3.33 15.14
CA VAL A 126 -9.17 -4.62 15.49
C VAL A 126 -7.80 -4.76 14.85
N PHE A 127 -7.64 -4.29 13.62
CA PHE A 127 -6.43 -4.50 12.84
C PHE A 127 -6.20 -3.33 11.91
N LEU A 128 -5.79 -2.19 12.49
CA LEU A 128 -5.31 -1.08 11.68
C LEU A 128 -4.08 -1.54 10.90
N ASN A 129 -4.13 -1.33 9.58
CA ASN A 129 -3.12 -1.85 8.68
C ASN A 129 -2.42 -0.72 7.94
N ASP A 130 -2.85 -0.33 6.76
CA ASP A 130 -2.11 0.64 5.97
C ASP A 130 -2.56 2.09 6.19
N VAL A 131 -1.67 3.03 5.82
CA VAL A 131 -1.84 4.48 6.04
C VAL A 131 -1.55 5.24 4.76
N ALA A 132 -2.50 6.04 4.31
CA ALA A 132 -2.33 6.98 3.20
C ALA A 132 -2.67 8.41 3.60
N ALA A 133 -2.07 9.40 2.95
CA ALA A 133 -2.35 10.82 3.21
C ALA A 133 -2.75 11.55 1.94
N ASP A 134 -3.66 12.52 2.04
CA ASP A 134 -4.01 13.42 0.94
C ASP A 134 -3.23 14.75 1.00
N GLY A 135 -3.35 15.54 -0.08
CA GLY A 135 -2.72 16.86 -0.15
C GLY A 135 -3.34 17.92 0.77
N ASN A 136 -4.46 17.60 1.45
CA ASN A 136 -5.16 18.50 2.38
C ASN A 136 -4.78 18.24 3.84
N GLY A 137 -3.90 17.27 4.10
CA GLY A 137 -3.45 16.90 5.43
C GLY A 137 -4.36 15.91 6.17
N HIS A 138 -5.30 15.27 5.47
CA HIS A 138 -6.02 14.14 6.03
C HIS A 138 -5.17 12.88 5.93
N VAL A 139 -5.26 12.02 6.95
CA VAL A 139 -4.61 10.71 6.97
C VAL A 139 -5.69 9.63 7.05
N TYR A 140 -5.66 8.69 6.13
CA TYR A 140 -6.57 7.57 6.05
C TYR A 140 -5.88 6.31 6.55
N VAL A 141 -6.61 5.47 7.29
CA VAL A 141 -6.09 4.22 7.85
C VAL A 141 -7.10 3.11 7.59
N SER A 142 -6.66 2.00 7.03
CA SER A 142 -7.48 0.80 6.87
C SER A 142 -7.57 0.00 8.16
N ASP A 143 -8.75 -0.59 8.42
CA ASP A 143 -8.92 -1.68 9.38
C ASP A 143 -9.36 -2.91 8.61
N SER A 144 -8.41 -3.80 8.40
CA SER A 144 -8.60 -5.00 7.57
C SER A 144 -9.53 -6.04 8.23
N SER A 145 -9.79 -5.96 9.53
CA SER A 145 -10.68 -6.89 10.22
C SER A 145 -12.12 -6.43 10.30
N THR A 146 -12.36 -5.12 10.32
CA THR A 146 -13.71 -4.56 10.49
C THR A 146 -14.30 -3.96 9.22
N SER A 147 -13.60 -4.08 8.08
CA SER A 147 -13.96 -3.42 6.80
C SER A 147 -14.26 -1.93 7.00
N THR A 148 -13.33 -1.23 7.62
CA THR A 148 -13.46 0.19 7.97
C THR A 148 -12.27 0.99 7.44
N ILE A 149 -12.52 2.20 6.96
CA ILE A 149 -11.49 3.23 6.76
C ILE A 149 -11.68 4.29 7.83
N TRP A 150 -10.63 4.57 8.57
CA TRP A 150 -10.54 5.67 9.52
C TRP A 150 -9.91 6.88 8.84
N ARG A 151 -10.23 8.09 9.30
CA ARG A 151 -9.61 9.33 8.82
C ARG A 151 -9.26 10.23 9.98
N LEU A 152 -8.01 10.65 10.03
CA LEU A 152 -7.56 11.75 10.89
C LEU A 152 -7.73 13.06 10.12
N ALA A 153 -8.53 13.97 10.67
CA ALA A 153 -8.74 15.32 10.17
C ALA A 153 -8.86 16.25 11.38
N ASP A 154 -8.26 17.43 11.33
CA ASP A 154 -8.29 18.43 12.42
C ASP A 154 -7.94 17.85 13.79
N GLY A 155 -7.00 16.89 13.83
CA GLY A 155 -6.54 16.22 15.06
C GLY A 155 -7.51 15.19 15.64
N LYS A 156 -8.58 14.82 14.92
CA LYS A 156 -9.55 13.81 15.34
C LYS A 156 -9.55 12.62 14.39
N LEU A 157 -9.30 11.42 14.93
CA LEU A 157 -9.45 10.17 14.21
C LEU A 157 -10.89 9.66 14.35
N GLU A 158 -11.56 9.45 13.23
CA GLU A 158 -12.95 8.98 13.22
C GLU A 158 -13.20 8.02 12.05
N LYS A 159 -14.22 7.17 12.20
CA LYS A 159 -14.66 6.31 11.11
C LYS A 159 -15.11 7.17 9.92
N TRP A 160 -14.44 7.01 8.80
CA TRP A 160 -14.74 7.75 7.59
C TRP A 160 -15.65 6.97 6.63
N ALA A 161 -15.38 5.67 6.44
CA ALA A 161 -16.21 4.74 5.68
C ALA A 161 -16.20 3.38 6.34
N GLU A 162 -17.31 2.62 6.26
CA GLU A 162 -17.39 1.25 6.75
C GLU A 162 -18.43 0.46 5.93
N GLY A 163 -18.22 -0.83 5.75
CA GLY A 163 -19.14 -1.71 5.05
C GLY A 163 -18.46 -2.85 4.31
N GLU A 164 -19.26 -3.88 3.98
CA GLU A 164 -18.81 -5.09 3.29
C GLU A 164 -18.30 -4.81 1.87
N ASP A 165 -18.70 -3.71 1.27
CA ASP A 165 -18.27 -3.25 -0.05
C ASP A 165 -16.81 -2.79 -0.09
N LEU A 166 -16.19 -2.48 1.07
CA LEU A 166 -14.76 -2.24 1.21
C LEU A 166 -13.92 -3.53 1.13
N LYS A 167 -14.54 -4.71 1.22
CA LYS A 167 -13.92 -6.04 1.04
C LYS A 167 -12.66 -6.25 1.88
N PHE A 168 -12.68 -5.86 3.16
CA PHE A 168 -11.53 -5.98 4.06
C PHE A 168 -10.32 -5.19 3.52
N PRO A 169 -10.36 -3.85 3.58
CA PRO A 169 -9.35 -2.97 3.01
C PRO A 169 -7.99 -3.19 3.67
N ASN A 170 -6.94 -3.25 2.87
CA ASN A 170 -5.56 -3.34 3.30
C ASN A 170 -4.80 -2.14 2.75
N GLY A 171 -4.00 -2.27 1.70
CA GLY A 171 -3.22 -1.19 1.14
C GLY A 171 -4.06 0.01 0.68
N LEU A 172 -3.56 1.21 0.92
CA LEU A 172 -4.22 2.48 0.63
C LEU A 172 -3.34 3.40 -0.20
N TYR A 173 -3.90 4.00 -1.24
CA TYR A 173 -3.23 5.06 -2.00
C TYR A 173 -4.21 6.18 -2.34
N VAL A 174 -3.84 7.44 -2.08
CA VAL A 174 -4.68 8.59 -2.47
C VAL A 174 -4.29 9.07 -3.87
N GLU A 175 -5.20 8.98 -4.82
CA GLU A 175 -5.05 9.48 -6.17
C GLU A 175 -6.08 10.57 -6.49
N GLY A 176 -5.65 11.82 -6.49
CA GLY A 176 -6.53 12.96 -6.78
C GLY A 176 -7.69 13.06 -5.80
N ASP A 177 -8.91 12.82 -6.27
CA ASP A 177 -10.15 12.85 -5.50
C ASP A 177 -10.64 11.47 -5.04
N LYS A 178 -9.76 10.47 -5.08
CA LYS A 178 -10.07 9.07 -4.77
C LYS A 178 -9.08 8.47 -3.78
N LEU A 179 -9.59 7.57 -2.94
CA LEU A 179 -8.80 6.61 -2.21
C LEU A 179 -8.85 5.29 -2.97
N ILE A 180 -7.71 4.81 -3.43
CA ILE A 180 -7.55 3.49 -4.05
C ILE A 180 -7.23 2.50 -2.93
N ILE A 181 -7.88 1.34 -2.97
CA ILE A 181 -7.77 0.32 -1.93
C ILE A 181 -7.34 -1.00 -2.56
N ALA A 182 -6.26 -1.56 -2.07
CA ALA A 182 -5.91 -2.95 -2.27
C ALA A 182 -6.72 -3.78 -1.25
N ALA A 183 -7.75 -4.50 -1.73
CA ALA A 183 -8.63 -5.22 -0.85
C ALA A 183 -8.10 -6.63 -0.57
N TRP A 184 -8.08 -7.02 0.70
CA TRP A 184 -7.66 -8.35 1.12
C TRP A 184 -8.68 -9.43 0.72
N GLY A 185 -9.96 -9.11 0.81
CA GLY A 185 -11.06 -10.05 0.62
C GLY A 185 -11.51 -10.72 1.92
N ALA A 186 -12.66 -11.37 1.84
CA ALA A 186 -13.28 -11.97 3.03
C ALA A 186 -12.38 -13.06 3.62
N PRO A 187 -12.23 -13.12 4.96
CA PRO A 187 -11.48 -14.18 5.61
C PRO A 187 -12.10 -15.54 5.32
N GLY A 188 -11.25 -16.55 5.15
CA GLY A 188 -11.70 -17.92 4.96
C GLY A 188 -12.39 -18.46 6.21
N THR A 189 -13.36 -19.35 6.02
CA THR A 189 -13.89 -20.14 7.13
C THR A 189 -12.86 -21.22 7.52
N SER A 190 -13.03 -21.84 8.69
CA SER A 190 -12.06 -22.80 9.26
C SER A 190 -11.47 -23.77 8.22
N GLY A 191 -10.15 -23.64 7.98
CA GLY A 191 -9.38 -24.46 7.03
C GLY A 191 -9.46 -24.04 5.55
N GLN A 192 -10.09 -22.91 5.25
CA GLN A 192 -10.13 -22.34 3.89
C GLN A 192 -9.22 -21.11 3.79
N SER A 193 -8.63 -20.88 2.63
CA SER A 193 -7.93 -19.65 2.33
C SER A 193 -8.91 -18.47 2.28
N PRO A 194 -8.44 -17.23 2.53
CA PRO A 194 -9.22 -16.03 2.29
C PRO A 194 -9.71 -15.96 0.83
N GLN A 195 -10.84 -15.30 0.61
CA GLN A 195 -11.33 -15.06 -0.73
C GLN A 195 -10.48 -13.98 -1.40
N ALA A 196 -10.08 -14.21 -2.64
CA ALA A 196 -9.39 -13.18 -3.42
C ALA A 196 -10.30 -11.97 -3.66
N ALA A 197 -9.73 -10.78 -3.64
CA ALA A 197 -10.41 -9.52 -3.96
C ALA A 197 -9.70 -8.78 -5.11
N ASN A 198 -10.03 -7.51 -5.30
CA ASN A 198 -9.56 -6.65 -6.37
C ASN A 198 -9.26 -5.25 -5.84
N LEU A 199 -8.70 -4.39 -6.69
CA LEU A 199 -8.61 -2.98 -6.37
C LEU A 199 -10.00 -2.32 -6.36
N LEU A 200 -10.22 -1.49 -5.35
CA LEU A 200 -11.39 -0.63 -5.23
C LEU A 200 -10.98 0.84 -5.33
N GLN A 201 -11.94 1.69 -5.61
CA GLN A 201 -11.81 3.13 -5.49
C GLN A 201 -12.97 3.71 -4.69
N VAL A 202 -12.65 4.63 -3.79
CA VAL A 202 -13.63 5.35 -2.96
C VAL A 202 -13.51 6.83 -3.24
N SER A 203 -14.60 7.48 -3.63
CA SER A 203 -14.62 8.93 -3.85
C SER A 203 -14.43 9.66 -2.51
N LEU A 204 -13.47 10.58 -2.45
CA LEU A 204 -13.24 11.39 -1.24
C LEU A 204 -14.36 12.37 -0.96
N ALA A 205 -15.17 12.72 -1.98
CA ALA A 205 -16.25 13.70 -1.87
C ALA A 205 -17.53 13.10 -1.26
N ASP A 206 -17.95 11.91 -1.73
CA ASP A 206 -19.23 11.30 -1.35
C ASP A 206 -19.12 9.89 -0.79
N LYS A 207 -17.90 9.38 -0.64
CA LYS A 207 -17.55 8.04 -0.10
C LYS A 207 -18.12 6.88 -0.90
N LYS A 208 -18.47 7.10 -2.16
CA LYS A 208 -18.98 6.05 -3.03
C LYS A 208 -17.88 5.04 -3.36
N VAL A 209 -18.12 3.78 -3.01
CA VAL A 209 -17.24 2.65 -3.33
C VAL A 209 -17.57 2.10 -4.70
N SER A 210 -16.56 1.75 -5.47
CA SER A 210 -16.69 1.04 -6.75
C SER A 210 -15.42 0.22 -7.03
N ASN A 211 -15.54 -0.79 -7.91
CA ASN A 211 -14.36 -1.50 -8.36
C ASN A 211 -13.47 -0.57 -9.21
N LEU A 212 -12.16 -0.76 -9.12
CA LEU A 212 -11.26 -0.30 -10.15
C LEU A 212 -11.29 -1.33 -11.29
N GLY A 213 -11.62 -0.88 -12.50
CA GLY A 213 -11.82 -1.76 -13.64
C GLY A 213 -13.09 -2.61 -13.55
N ASP A 214 -13.03 -3.84 -14.03
CA ASP A 214 -14.20 -4.76 -14.13
C ASP A 214 -14.52 -5.50 -12.82
N GLY A 215 -13.65 -5.38 -11.80
CA GLY A 215 -13.83 -6.02 -10.49
C GLY A 215 -13.45 -7.49 -10.46
N THR A 216 -12.76 -8.00 -11.47
CA THR A 216 -12.21 -9.37 -11.47
C THR A 216 -11.25 -9.53 -10.27
N PRO A 217 -11.43 -10.54 -9.41
CA PRO A 217 -10.52 -10.79 -8.29
C PRO A 217 -9.10 -11.10 -8.77
N VAL A 218 -8.10 -10.53 -8.10
CA VAL A 218 -6.68 -10.71 -8.38
C VAL A 218 -6.01 -11.59 -7.32
N GLY A 219 -6.23 -11.29 -6.03
CA GLY A 219 -5.57 -11.98 -4.93
C GLY A 219 -6.00 -11.45 -3.56
N ASN A 220 -5.21 -11.78 -2.54
CA ASN A 220 -5.33 -11.21 -1.21
C ASN A 220 -4.34 -10.04 -1.11
N LEU A 221 -4.83 -8.89 -1.62
CA LEU A 221 -3.98 -7.74 -1.88
C LEU A 221 -3.55 -7.07 -0.58
N ASP A 222 -2.28 -6.66 -0.52
CA ASP A 222 -1.66 -6.07 0.66
C ASP A 222 -1.24 -4.63 0.36
N GLY A 223 0.01 -4.36 -0.02
CA GLY A 223 0.49 -3.03 -0.34
C GLY A 223 0.07 -2.54 -1.73
N ILE A 224 0.04 -1.22 -1.90
CA ILE A 224 -0.25 -0.56 -3.18
C ILE A 224 0.57 0.71 -3.36
N GLU A 225 1.24 0.83 -4.50
CA GLU A 225 2.04 2.00 -4.87
C GLU A 225 1.77 2.42 -6.33
N PRO A 226 1.89 3.71 -6.68
CA PRO A 226 1.72 4.16 -8.06
C PRO A 226 2.90 3.74 -8.94
N ASP A 227 2.65 3.39 -10.21
CA ASP A 227 3.65 3.14 -11.24
C ASP A 227 3.20 3.78 -12.57
N GLY A 228 3.43 5.06 -12.72
CA GLY A 228 2.92 5.86 -13.83
C GLY A 228 1.39 5.93 -13.80
N ASP A 229 0.72 5.38 -14.83
CA ASP A 229 -0.74 5.30 -14.89
C ASP A 229 -1.31 4.03 -14.23
N ASP A 230 -0.46 3.10 -13.82
CA ASP A 230 -0.80 1.82 -13.21
C ASP A 230 -0.46 1.80 -11.71
N TYR A 231 -0.64 0.65 -11.08
CA TYR A 231 -0.28 0.41 -9.68
C TYR A 231 0.60 -0.83 -9.55
N LEU A 232 1.59 -0.78 -8.67
CA LEU A 232 2.26 -1.96 -8.12
C LEU A 232 1.45 -2.42 -6.90
N VAL A 233 1.18 -3.73 -6.82
CA VAL A 233 0.33 -4.28 -5.77
C VAL A 233 0.89 -5.62 -5.33
N SER A 234 1.10 -5.79 -4.03
CA SER A 234 1.49 -7.07 -3.45
C SER A 234 0.29 -7.95 -3.11
N ASP A 235 0.51 -9.26 -3.11
CA ASP A 235 -0.41 -10.30 -2.63
C ASP A 235 0.32 -11.11 -1.56
N TRP A 236 -0.06 -10.93 -0.31
CA TRP A 236 0.61 -11.57 0.83
C TRP A 236 0.47 -13.09 0.82
N VAL A 237 -0.70 -13.62 0.45
CA VAL A 237 -1.00 -15.07 0.50
C VAL A 237 -0.29 -15.81 -0.63
N ALA A 238 -0.35 -15.29 -1.84
CA ALA A 238 0.30 -15.89 -2.99
C ALA A 238 1.78 -15.52 -3.10
N GLY A 239 2.24 -14.50 -2.36
CA GLY A 239 3.63 -14.04 -2.39
C GLY A 239 4.03 -13.39 -3.71
N LYS A 240 3.13 -12.59 -4.28
CA LYS A 240 3.29 -12.04 -5.62
C LYS A 240 3.28 -10.51 -5.61
N VAL A 241 3.90 -9.92 -6.61
CA VAL A 241 3.73 -8.51 -6.95
C VAL A 241 3.18 -8.41 -8.36
N PHE A 242 2.11 -7.65 -8.50
CA PHE A 242 1.44 -7.39 -9.76
C PHE A 242 1.59 -5.92 -10.17
N ARG A 243 1.61 -5.67 -11.48
CA ARG A 243 1.20 -4.39 -12.05
C ARG A 243 -0.28 -4.47 -12.41
N ILE A 244 -1.08 -3.53 -11.91
CA ILE A 244 -2.52 -3.50 -12.16
C ILE A 244 -2.89 -2.17 -12.82
N GLY A 245 -3.38 -2.24 -14.06
CA GLY A 245 -3.83 -1.05 -14.78
C GLY A 245 -5.21 -0.55 -14.34
N LYS A 246 -5.60 0.63 -14.80
CA LYS A 246 -6.92 1.24 -14.54
C LYS A 246 -8.11 0.38 -15.01
N SER A 247 -7.88 -0.55 -15.90
CA SER A 247 -8.89 -1.54 -16.33
C SER A 247 -9.12 -2.67 -15.33
N GLY A 248 -8.30 -2.76 -14.27
CA GLY A 248 -8.28 -3.88 -13.31
C GLY A 248 -7.46 -5.10 -13.78
N LYS A 249 -6.89 -5.05 -15.01
CA LYS A 249 -6.08 -6.15 -15.51
C LYS A 249 -4.76 -6.21 -14.76
N ALA A 250 -4.48 -7.37 -14.15
CA ALA A 250 -3.23 -7.65 -13.46
C ALA A 250 -2.21 -8.34 -14.38
N GLU A 251 -0.96 -7.92 -14.26
CA GLU A 251 0.23 -8.54 -14.86
C GLU A 251 1.16 -8.95 -13.72
N LEU A 252 1.57 -10.22 -13.69
CA LEU A 252 2.52 -10.72 -12.70
C LEU A 252 3.91 -10.16 -12.99
N LEU A 253 4.51 -9.49 -12.01
CA LEU A 253 5.89 -8.98 -12.09
C LEU A 253 6.88 -9.85 -11.31
N LEU A 254 6.53 -10.23 -10.08
CA LEU A 254 7.41 -11.00 -9.19
C LEU A 254 6.64 -12.11 -8.49
N ASP A 255 7.33 -13.23 -8.22
CA ASP A 255 6.88 -14.32 -7.38
C ASP A 255 7.95 -14.53 -6.30
N LEU A 256 7.66 -14.05 -5.08
CA LEU A 256 8.62 -13.93 -3.97
C LEU A 256 8.33 -14.92 -2.83
N GLY A 257 7.15 -15.54 -2.85
CA GLY A 257 6.67 -16.41 -1.78
C GLY A 257 5.78 -15.71 -0.75
N GLN A 258 5.00 -16.51 -0.02
CA GLN A 258 4.05 -16.04 0.99
C GLN A 258 4.70 -15.09 2.00
N GLY A 259 4.00 -14.04 2.37
CA GLY A 259 4.46 -13.00 3.28
C GLY A 259 4.99 -11.75 2.57
N THR A 260 4.74 -11.62 1.26
CA THR A 260 5.02 -10.38 0.52
C THR A 260 4.01 -9.32 0.98
N ALA A 261 4.41 -8.57 2.00
CA ALA A 261 3.58 -7.58 2.70
C ALA A 261 3.58 -6.23 1.96
N ASP A 262 3.41 -5.14 2.68
CA ASP A 262 3.35 -3.81 2.08
C ASP A 262 4.65 -3.42 1.37
N ILE A 263 4.53 -2.66 0.31
CA ILE A 263 5.62 -2.25 -0.58
C ILE A 263 5.75 -0.73 -0.61
N GLY A 264 6.98 -0.23 -0.78
CA GLY A 264 7.28 1.18 -1.03
C GLY A 264 8.00 1.36 -2.36
N TYR A 265 7.64 2.41 -3.11
CA TYR A 265 8.15 2.66 -4.47
C TYR A 265 8.62 4.11 -4.67
#